data_d9a862a1c5a5fdb4bbd76026aced5e7b
#
_entry.id   d9a862a1c5a5fdb4bbd76026aced5e7b
#
_cell.length_a   1.000
_cell.length_b   1.000
_cell.length_c   1.000
_cell.angle_alpha   90.00
_cell.angle_beta   90.00
_cell.angle_gamma   90.00
#
_symmetry.space_group_name_H-M   'P 1'
#
loop_
_entity.id
_entity.type
_entity.pdbx_description
1 polymer ?
#
loop_
_entity_poly.entity_id
_entity_poly.type
_entity_poly.pdbx_seq_one_letter_code
_entity_poly.pdbx_strand_id
1 'polypeptide(L)'
;MNNYGMMAARRRSQNKTAPKTPTTRSDQKEKKSPVLRLYPLKDSKFKPFTHIKWGANRDVAETVSSRLETDSFQLLQLPTGTGKTVIAVELLGLEQEKLGRKLPFVVVASRAIIDRGGWQRTIMSWNANHPDNQLEPVMLETFDRFANILDDNQTLLQTIKLLGKDGIVVLDEVHNYKNPTSKRSKKIKRLSHLKRVGLTATPFTNDSVMDGCSYLIMNGMYNSKSHFIREHHLEPMIDMYGALQIYDQKTKRISRYKWPSYQRFVDELSHVVYAPNIDMSDITMPTVDAHLIQLPEDELLDEKIVSLRDAFKVGAFDSAIEYMLEIVRAVGESSVRLEKLIELITRPGVVQPLIFYWNTDILAALESRLTREGISYQIISGAHSAADVDFDSDDPILVQYQAGSEGIEMPRSNLTVFYQNQNSASRLDQARGRNVRRGSSHHVDHYSLISDCAFDRIVFERLSDRLETSMQVLSDIVIQLDKDS
;
A
#
# COMPACT_ATOMS: atom_id res chain seq x y z
N MET A 1 -59.56 -13.16 -33.61
CA MET A 1 -59.59 -14.48 -34.31
C MET A 1 -58.25 -15.15 -34.06
N ASN A 2 -58.39 -16.32 -33.40
CA ASN A 2 -57.42 -17.43 -33.23
C ASN A 2 -56.07 -17.18 -32.60
N ASN A 3 -55.85 -17.53 -31.31
CA ASN A 3 -55.78 -18.90 -30.68
C ASN A 3 -54.69 -19.80 -31.29
N TYR A 4 -53.60 -19.98 -30.52
CA TYR A 4 -52.88 -21.21 -30.19
C TYR A 4 -52.04 -20.82 -28.97
N GLY A 5 -52.13 -21.27 -27.82
CA GLY A 5 -52.86 -22.31 -27.11
C GLY A 5 -52.11 -23.61 -26.92
N MET A 6 -51.52 -23.74 -25.72
CA MET A 6 -51.32 -25.02 -24.97
C MET A 6 -50.30 -26.06 -25.49
N MET A 7 -49.35 -26.38 -24.67
CA MET A 7 -49.12 -27.58 -23.85
C MET A 7 -47.64 -27.94 -23.77
N ALA A 8 -47.05 -27.83 -22.61
CA ALA A 8 -46.03 -28.77 -22.21
C ALA A 8 -46.28 -29.12 -20.73
N ALA A 9 -46.81 -30.31 -20.55
CA ALA A 9 -47.21 -30.89 -19.28
C ALA A 9 -46.02 -31.38 -18.47
N ARG A 10 -46.05 -31.05 -17.22
CA ARG A 10 -45.69 -31.85 -16.03
C ARG A 10 -45.07 -33.23 -16.30
N ARG A 11 -43.81 -33.40 -15.89
CA ARG A 11 -43.33 -34.64 -15.26
C ARG A 11 -42.79 -34.31 -13.87
N ARG A 12 -43.62 -34.46 -12.85
CA ARG A 12 -43.21 -34.63 -11.46
C ARG A 12 -42.73 -36.07 -11.30
N SER A 13 -41.42 -36.27 -11.14
CA SER A 13 -40.92 -37.51 -10.55
C SER A 13 -40.92 -37.33 -9.04
N GLN A 14 -41.72 -38.13 -8.37
CA GLN A 14 -41.71 -38.30 -6.94
C GLN A 14 -40.41 -39.00 -6.53
N ASN A 15 -39.48 -38.29 -5.94
CA ASN A 15 -38.43 -38.89 -5.15
C ASN A 15 -38.82 -38.77 -3.67
N LYS A 16 -39.16 -39.90 -3.09
CA LYS A 16 -39.37 -40.08 -1.66
C LYS A 16 -38.07 -39.78 -0.95
N THR A 17 -38.02 -38.67 -0.23
CA THR A 17 -36.95 -38.35 0.72
C THR A 17 -37.15 -39.14 2.01
N ALA A 18 -36.22 -40.04 2.33
CA ALA A 18 -36.04 -40.62 3.65
C ALA A 18 -35.79 -39.52 4.70
N PRO A 19 -36.21 -39.68 5.95
CA PRO A 19 -36.00 -38.70 7.00
C PRO A 19 -34.53 -38.57 7.32
N LYS A 20 -33.97 -37.37 7.10
CA LYS A 20 -32.62 -37.02 7.56
C LYS A 20 -32.60 -36.96 9.08
N THR A 21 -31.88 -37.84 9.70
CA THR A 21 -31.46 -37.78 11.10
C THR A 21 -30.80 -36.41 11.37
N PRO A 22 -31.11 -35.78 12.52
CA PRO A 22 -30.46 -34.51 12.86
C PRO A 22 -28.97 -34.78 13.13
N THR A 23 -28.13 -34.36 12.22
CA THR A 23 -26.68 -34.25 12.46
C THR A 23 -26.48 -33.23 13.56
N THR A 24 -26.06 -33.69 14.71
CA THR A 24 -25.56 -32.91 15.84
C THR A 24 -24.57 -31.85 15.34
N ARG A 25 -24.93 -30.59 15.50
CA ARG A 25 -24.03 -29.46 15.40
C ARG A 25 -22.98 -29.56 16.49
N SER A 26 -21.83 -30.13 16.17
CA SER A 26 -20.65 -30.08 17.00
C SER A 26 -19.40 -30.00 16.12
N ASP A 27 -19.23 -28.88 15.45
CA ASP A 27 -17.94 -28.39 14.96
C ASP A 27 -17.99 -26.88 14.84
N GLN A 28 -18.37 -26.19 15.93
CA GLN A 28 -17.86 -24.87 16.19
C GLN A 28 -16.39 -25.07 16.55
N LYS A 29 -15.49 -24.93 15.55
CA LYS A 29 -14.08 -24.68 15.84
C LYS A 29 -14.06 -23.47 16.76
N GLU A 30 -13.81 -23.68 18.04
CA GLU A 30 -13.46 -22.62 18.98
C GLU A 30 -12.37 -21.79 18.32
N LYS A 31 -12.69 -20.58 17.93
CA LYS A 31 -11.68 -19.59 17.53
C LYS A 31 -10.84 -19.37 18.77
N LYS A 32 -9.68 -20.03 18.84
CA LYS A 32 -8.70 -19.78 19.89
C LYS A 32 -8.43 -18.29 19.90
N SER A 33 -8.69 -17.64 21.02
CA SER A 33 -8.35 -16.22 21.23
C SER A 33 -6.91 -15.99 20.81
N PRO A 34 -6.60 -14.93 20.05
CA PRO A 34 -5.23 -14.66 19.63
C PRO A 34 -4.37 -14.52 20.88
N VAL A 35 -3.40 -15.38 21.04
CA VAL A 35 -2.45 -15.33 22.15
C VAL A 35 -1.62 -14.06 21.98
N LEU A 36 -1.69 -13.13 22.95
CA LEU A 36 -0.79 -11.99 23.03
C LEU A 36 0.65 -12.52 23.12
N ARG A 37 1.44 -12.27 22.11
CA ARG A 37 2.87 -12.56 22.12
C ARG A 37 3.59 -11.28 22.53
N LEU A 38 4.10 -11.25 23.75
CA LEU A 38 5.13 -10.29 24.12
C LEU A 38 6.34 -10.58 23.23
N TYR A 39 6.93 -9.54 22.66
CA TYR A 39 8.16 -9.66 21.86
C TYR A 39 9.37 -9.32 22.73
N PRO A 40 10.02 -10.29 23.37
CA PRO A 40 11.26 -10.02 24.06
C PRO A 40 12.34 -9.76 22.99
N LEU A 41 12.80 -8.50 22.92
CA LEU A 41 13.91 -8.13 22.02
C LEU A 41 15.19 -8.93 22.29
N LYS A 42 15.34 -9.45 23.51
CA LYS A 42 16.49 -10.27 23.94
C LYS A 42 16.63 -11.58 23.15
N ASP A 43 15.52 -12.14 22.69
CA ASP A 43 15.50 -13.41 21.92
C ASP A 43 15.41 -13.13 20.42
N SER A 44 15.66 -11.91 19.99
CA SER A 44 15.60 -11.53 18.57
C SER A 44 16.77 -12.12 17.80
N LYS A 45 16.48 -12.79 16.66
CA LYS A 45 17.49 -13.22 15.69
C LYS A 45 18.19 -12.07 14.97
N PHE A 46 17.68 -10.85 15.14
CA PHE A 46 18.17 -9.65 14.45
C PHE A 46 19.30 -8.98 15.24
N LYS A 47 20.22 -8.33 14.51
CA LYS A 47 21.26 -7.49 15.09
C LYS A 47 20.85 -6.00 15.00
N PRO A 48 21.27 -5.14 15.95
CA PRO A 48 20.99 -3.72 15.89
C PRO A 48 21.63 -3.08 14.65
N PHE A 49 21.02 -1.99 14.18
CA PHE A 49 21.67 -1.12 13.22
C PHE A 49 22.80 -0.34 13.87
N THR A 50 23.95 -0.24 13.20
CA THR A 50 25.15 0.46 13.71
C THR A 50 25.35 1.86 13.12
N HIS A 51 24.61 2.18 12.04
CA HIS A 51 24.77 3.42 11.27
C HIS A 51 23.79 4.54 11.65
N ILE A 52 22.90 4.30 12.63
CA ILE A 52 21.91 5.30 13.05
C ILE A 52 22.60 6.42 13.83
N LYS A 53 22.45 7.66 13.37
CA LYS A 53 22.81 8.85 14.12
C LYS A 53 21.60 9.33 14.91
N TRP A 54 21.59 9.03 16.20
CA TRP A 54 20.54 9.46 17.12
C TRP A 54 20.63 10.96 17.39
N GLY A 55 19.48 11.61 17.60
CA GLY A 55 19.40 13.05 17.88
C GLY A 55 19.38 13.95 16.65
N ALA A 56 19.64 13.43 15.45
CA ALA A 56 19.67 14.24 14.22
C ALA A 56 18.33 14.90 13.87
N ASN A 57 17.21 14.33 14.32
CA ASN A 57 15.86 14.87 14.11
C ASN A 57 15.06 14.88 15.44
N ARG A 58 15.75 15.16 16.55
CA ARG A 58 15.14 15.19 17.88
C ARG A 58 14.08 16.28 18.00
N ASP A 59 14.26 17.42 17.37
CA ASP A 59 13.31 18.52 17.29
C ASP A 59 11.96 18.10 16.66
N VAL A 60 12.01 17.22 15.66
CA VAL A 60 10.80 16.63 15.06
C VAL A 60 10.08 15.75 16.07
N ALA A 61 10.81 14.89 16.77
CA ALA A 61 10.25 14.03 17.81
C ALA A 61 9.67 14.85 18.98
N GLU A 62 10.35 15.91 19.43
CA GLU A 62 9.89 16.85 20.46
C GLU A 62 8.61 17.57 20.04
N THR A 63 8.52 18.00 18.77
CA THR A 63 7.32 18.65 18.25
C THR A 63 6.13 17.70 18.25
N VAL A 64 6.30 16.45 17.77
CA VAL A 64 5.23 15.44 17.81
C VAL A 64 4.83 15.12 19.24
N SER A 65 5.81 14.99 20.15
CA SER A 65 5.57 14.75 21.59
C SER A 65 4.72 15.87 22.20
N SER A 66 5.05 17.14 21.92
CA SER A 66 4.28 18.29 22.38
C SER A 66 2.85 18.30 21.84
N ARG A 67 2.66 18.00 20.56
CA ARG A 67 1.31 17.91 19.96
C ARG A 67 0.47 16.77 20.58
N LEU A 68 1.10 15.67 20.99
CA LEU A 68 0.42 14.55 21.65
C LEU A 68 0.00 14.86 23.10
N GLU A 69 0.36 16.01 23.66
CA GLU A 69 -0.16 16.47 24.95
C GLU A 69 -1.61 16.97 24.84
N THR A 70 -1.97 17.53 23.70
CA THR A 70 -3.32 18.05 23.41
C THR A 70 -4.17 17.12 22.56
N ASP A 71 -3.53 16.30 21.74
CA ASP A 71 -4.18 15.47 20.73
C ASP A 71 -3.95 13.98 20.96
N SER A 72 -4.97 13.19 20.72
CA SER A 72 -4.85 11.72 20.87
C SER A 72 -4.23 11.04 19.64
N PHE A 73 -4.07 11.76 18.51
CA PHE A 73 -3.48 11.25 17.29
C PHE A 73 -2.71 12.32 16.54
N GLN A 74 -1.49 12.01 16.16
CA GLN A 74 -0.67 12.82 15.27
C GLN A 74 -0.16 11.97 14.10
N LEU A 75 -0.15 12.55 12.91
CA LEU A 75 0.40 11.93 11.71
C LEU A 75 1.70 12.64 11.33
N LEU A 76 2.80 11.91 11.33
CA LEU A 76 4.10 12.37 10.86
C LEU A 76 4.27 12.00 9.39
N GLN A 77 4.23 13.01 8.53
CA GLN A 77 4.46 12.87 7.10
C GLN A 77 5.90 13.18 6.78
N LEU A 78 6.63 12.20 6.27
CA LEU A 78 8.03 12.35 5.85
C LEU A 78 8.30 11.54 4.59
N PRO A 79 9.15 12.03 3.68
CA PRO A 79 9.58 11.27 2.51
C PRO A 79 10.13 9.88 2.86
N THR A 80 10.15 8.98 1.89
CA THR A 80 10.82 7.68 2.06
C THR A 80 12.32 7.89 2.27
N GLY A 81 12.94 7.05 3.11
CA GLY A 81 14.38 7.15 3.37
C GLY A 81 14.82 8.19 4.41
N THR A 82 13.93 9.06 4.90
CA THR A 82 14.26 10.12 5.88
C THR A 82 14.41 9.64 7.33
N GLY A 83 14.18 8.35 7.60
CA GLY A 83 14.34 7.79 8.94
C GLY A 83 13.08 7.88 9.82
N LYS A 84 11.87 7.83 9.26
CA LYS A 84 10.59 7.82 10.02
C LYS A 84 10.61 6.92 11.24
N THR A 85 11.11 5.68 11.08
CA THR A 85 11.20 4.70 12.17
C THR A 85 12.15 5.17 13.28
N VAL A 86 13.27 5.81 12.92
CA VAL A 86 14.25 6.38 13.87
C VAL A 86 13.60 7.48 14.68
N ILE A 87 12.95 8.44 14.02
CA ILE A 87 12.25 9.56 14.68
C ILE A 87 11.14 9.04 15.62
N ALA A 88 10.40 8.01 15.19
CA ALA A 88 9.38 7.41 16.04
C ALA A 88 9.97 6.71 17.27
N VAL A 89 11.15 6.09 17.17
CA VAL A 89 11.85 5.50 18.32
C VAL A 89 12.39 6.59 19.23
N GLU A 90 12.94 7.70 18.70
CA GLU A 90 13.32 8.89 19.50
C GLU A 90 12.12 9.47 20.24
N LEU A 91 10.97 9.59 19.59
CA LEU A 91 9.72 10.02 20.24
C LEU A 91 9.33 9.11 21.41
N LEU A 92 9.40 7.79 21.22
CA LEU A 92 9.11 6.83 22.30
C LEU A 92 10.10 6.97 23.46
N GLY A 93 11.38 7.22 23.16
CA GLY A 93 12.40 7.51 24.17
C GLY A 93 12.08 8.78 24.97
N LEU A 94 11.70 9.86 24.29
CA LEU A 94 11.29 11.13 24.93
C LEU A 94 10.04 10.95 25.80
N GLU A 95 9.04 10.24 25.33
CA GLU A 95 7.82 9.98 26.12
C GLU A 95 8.12 9.11 27.34
N GLN A 96 9.06 8.16 27.22
CA GLN A 96 9.53 7.37 28.36
C GLN A 96 10.27 8.22 29.39
N GLU A 97 11.13 9.14 28.97
CA GLU A 97 11.83 10.10 29.84
C GLU A 97 10.83 10.98 30.56
N LYS A 98 9.84 11.58 29.87
CA LYS A 98 8.78 12.38 30.46
C LYS A 98 7.96 11.58 31.50
N LEU A 99 7.72 10.30 31.22
CA LEU A 99 6.93 9.44 32.11
C LEU A 99 7.68 9.01 33.36
N GLY A 100 9.02 9.03 33.34
CA GLY A 100 9.89 8.62 34.46
C GLY A 100 9.82 7.12 34.78
N ARG A 101 9.24 6.30 33.89
CA ARG A 101 9.11 4.84 34.01
C ARG A 101 8.96 4.22 32.61
N LYS A 102 9.04 2.90 32.52
CA LYS A 102 8.85 2.20 31.24
C LYS A 102 7.54 2.59 30.57
N LEU A 103 7.65 3.05 29.31
CA LEU A 103 6.53 3.39 28.45
C LEU A 103 5.98 2.11 27.81
N PRO A 104 4.70 1.75 28.03
CA PRO A 104 4.08 0.68 27.28
C PRO A 104 3.71 1.16 25.88
N PHE A 105 4.20 0.49 24.84
CA PHE A 105 3.86 0.85 23.47
C PHE A 105 3.68 -0.35 22.56
N VAL A 106 2.92 -0.15 21.49
CA VAL A 106 2.66 -1.11 20.42
C VAL A 106 3.08 -0.49 19.10
N VAL A 107 3.74 -1.27 18.26
CA VAL A 107 4.00 -0.90 16.87
C VAL A 107 3.20 -1.82 15.94
N VAL A 108 2.51 -1.21 14.99
CA VAL A 108 1.77 -1.90 13.94
C VAL A 108 2.35 -1.49 12.61
N ALA A 109 2.86 -2.46 11.86
CA ALA A 109 3.53 -2.23 10.58
C ALA A 109 3.13 -3.27 9.52
N SER A 110 3.64 -3.12 8.30
CA SER A 110 3.48 -4.14 7.27
C SER A 110 4.20 -5.44 7.66
N ARG A 111 3.70 -6.56 7.13
CA ARG A 111 4.30 -7.86 7.38
C ARG A 111 5.79 -7.90 6.97
N ALA A 112 6.10 -7.30 5.83
CA ALA A 112 7.48 -7.25 5.34
C ALA A 112 8.43 -6.54 6.31
N ILE A 113 8.01 -5.44 6.93
CA ILE A 113 8.82 -4.70 7.92
C ILE A 113 9.00 -5.51 9.20
N ILE A 114 7.93 -6.16 9.69
CA ILE A 114 7.98 -6.99 10.91
C ILE A 114 8.86 -8.21 10.70
N ASP A 115 8.66 -8.95 9.62
CA ASP A 115 9.38 -10.19 9.33
C ASP A 115 10.90 -9.96 9.12
N ARG A 116 11.29 -8.78 8.62
CA ARG A 116 12.69 -8.34 8.43
C ARG A 116 13.31 -7.71 9.68
N GLY A 117 12.54 -7.49 10.70
CA GLY A 117 13.02 -6.92 11.94
C GLY A 117 13.40 -5.43 11.87
N GLY A 118 12.83 -4.67 10.95
CA GLY A 118 13.15 -3.25 10.81
C GLY A 118 12.96 -2.47 12.11
N TRP A 119 11.82 -2.62 12.75
CA TRP A 119 11.54 -2.03 14.05
C TRP A 119 12.40 -2.60 15.19
N GLN A 120 12.53 -3.95 15.23
CA GLN A 120 13.35 -4.62 16.23
C GLN A 120 14.78 -4.10 16.21
N ARG A 121 15.40 -4.05 15.03
CA ARG A 121 16.79 -3.59 14.84
C ARG A 121 16.96 -2.13 15.23
N THR A 122 15.97 -1.27 14.93
CA THR A 122 16.02 0.16 15.30
C THR A 122 15.90 0.33 16.80
N ILE A 123 14.96 -0.36 17.46
CA ILE A 123 14.81 -0.31 18.93
C ILE A 123 16.05 -0.88 19.63
N MET A 124 16.62 -1.99 19.12
CA MET A 124 17.86 -2.56 19.66
C MET A 124 19.04 -1.59 19.50
N SER A 125 19.10 -0.85 18.39
CA SER A 125 20.10 0.22 18.20
C SER A 125 19.91 1.36 19.20
N TRP A 126 18.67 1.77 19.45
CA TRP A 126 18.37 2.74 20.52
C TRP A 126 18.87 2.26 21.88
N ASN A 127 18.50 1.04 22.26
CA ASN A 127 18.85 0.45 23.54
C ASN A 127 20.37 0.31 23.76
N ALA A 128 21.12 0.04 22.67
CA ALA A 128 22.58 -0.02 22.73
C ALA A 128 23.22 1.36 22.96
N ASN A 129 22.59 2.44 22.49
CA ASN A 129 23.08 3.80 22.61
C ASN A 129 22.52 4.54 23.86
N HIS A 130 21.42 4.05 24.43
CA HIS A 130 20.73 4.66 25.57
C HIS A 130 20.47 3.60 26.68
N PRO A 131 21.52 3.13 27.38
CA PRO A 131 21.38 2.04 28.35
C PRO A 131 20.45 2.38 29.55
N ASP A 132 20.34 3.65 29.87
CA ASP A 132 19.48 4.14 30.97
C ASP A 132 18.03 4.40 30.49
N ASN A 133 17.79 4.43 29.20
CA ASN A 133 16.47 4.67 28.59
C ASN A 133 16.10 3.59 27.57
N GLN A 134 16.15 2.33 28.01
CA GLN A 134 15.85 1.18 27.14
C GLN A 134 14.36 1.05 26.86
N LEU A 135 14.01 0.91 25.60
CA LEU A 135 12.64 0.72 25.10
C LEU A 135 12.33 -0.78 24.93
N GLU A 136 11.14 -1.16 25.38
CA GLU A 136 10.64 -2.54 25.25
C GLU A 136 9.18 -2.53 24.80
N PRO A 137 8.89 -2.95 23.56
CA PRO A 137 7.53 -2.94 23.05
C PRO A 137 6.66 -3.99 23.74
N VAL A 138 5.42 -3.63 24.04
CA VAL A 138 4.40 -4.60 24.45
C VAL A 138 4.09 -5.54 23.29
N MET A 139 4.01 -5.00 22.07
CA MET A 139 3.76 -5.77 20.84
C MET A 139 4.42 -5.12 19.64
N LEU A 140 4.85 -5.95 18.69
CA LEU A 140 5.20 -5.60 17.31
C LEU A 140 4.33 -6.46 16.41
N GLU A 141 3.33 -5.90 15.75
CA GLU A 141 2.30 -6.67 15.05
C GLU A 141 2.04 -6.19 13.63
N THR A 142 1.56 -7.11 12.81
CA THR A 142 1.06 -6.76 11.47
C THR A 142 -0.33 -6.15 11.54
N PHE A 143 -0.71 -5.36 10.52
CA PHE A 143 -2.04 -4.74 10.43
C PHE A 143 -3.18 -5.74 10.63
N ASP A 144 -3.12 -6.90 9.97
CA ASP A 144 -4.21 -7.87 10.01
C ASP A 144 -4.29 -8.57 11.36
N ARG A 145 -3.13 -8.90 11.93
CA ARG A 145 -3.08 -9.55 13.25
C ARG A 145 -3.53 -8.59 14.35
N PHE A 146 -3.07 -7.34 14.30
CA PHE A 146 -3.53 -6.31 15.24
C PHE A 146 -5.03 -6.05 15.10
N ALA A 147 -5.56 -6.00 13.87
CA ALA A 147 -6.98 -5.89 13.64
C ALA A 147 -7.77 -7.07 14.25
N ASN A 148 -7.25 -8.30 14.21
CA ASN A 148 -7.87 -9.46 14.85
C ASN A 148 -7.82 -9.38 16.39
N ILE A 149 -6.71 -8.88 16.95
CA ILE A 149 -6.57 -8.58 18.38
C ILE A 149 -7.66 -7.59 18.83
N LEU A 150 -7.87 -6.52 18.06
CA LEU A 150 -8.89 -5.53 18.34
C LEU A 150 -10.33 -6.02 18.12
N ASP A 151 -10.54 -7.12 17.40
CA ASP A 151 -11.86 -7.71 17.16
C ASP A 151 -12.32 -8.60 18.32
N ASP A 152 -11.38 -9.28 18.96
CA ASP A 152 -11.63 -10.10 20.13
C ASP A 152 -11.69 -9.24 21.40
N ASN A 153 -12.87 -9.17 22.01
CA ASN A 153 -13.09 -8.28 23.16
C ASN A 153 -12.17 -8.60 24.36
N GLN A 154 -11.90 -9.88 24.60
CA GLN A 154 -11.04 -10.28 25.71
C GLN A 154 -9.59 -9.84 25.47
N THR A 155 -9.06 -10.07 24.29
CA THR A 155 -7.70 -9.69 23.91
C THR A 155 -7.56 -8.18 23.82
N LEU A 156 -8.58 -7.46 23.34
CA LEU A 156 -8.62 -6.00 23.38
C LEU A 156 -8.51 -5.45 24.80
N LEU A 157 -9.31 -5.98 25.74
CA LEU A 157 -9.27 -5.54 27.13
C LEU A 157 -7.90 -5.80 27.77
N GLN A 158 -7.29 -6.95 27.46
CA GLN A 158 -5.91 -7.24 27.90
C GLN A 158 -4.91 -6.26 27.31
N THR A 159 -5.02 -5.94 26.02
CA THR A 159 -4.16 -4.96 25.33
C THR A 159 -4.30 -3.58 25.96
N ILE A 160 -5.53 -3.12 26.19
CA ILE A 160 -5.79 -1.82 26.86
C ILE A 160 -5.21 -1.82 28.27
N LYS A 161 -5.37 -2.91 29.03
CA LYS A 161 -4.79 -3.03 30.38
C LYS A 161 -3.27 -2.98 30.37
N LEU A 162 -2.62 -3.61 29.40
CA LEU A 162 -1.16 -3.59 29.24
C LEU A 162 -0.64 -2.20 28.88
N LEU A 163 -1.33 -1.50 27.97
CA LEU A 163 -0.97 -0.14 27.57
C LEU A 163 -1.27 0.90 28.68
N GLY A 164 -2.28 0.67 29.50
CA GLY A 164 -2.71 1.65 30.50
C GLY A 164 -3.17 2.96 29.85
N LYS A 165 -3.15 4.04 30.61
CA LYS A 165 -3.54 5.37 30.12
C LYS A 165 -2.43 6.11 29.35
N ASP A 166 -1.17 5.75 29.62
CA ASP A 166 0.01 6.41 29.06
C ASP A 166 0.56 5.69 27.82
N GLY A 167 -0.08 4.58 27.42
CA GLY A 167 0.36 3.76 26.30
C GLY A 167 0.30 4.47 24.96
N ILE A 168 1.27 4.17 24.10
CA ILE A 168 1.37 4.72 22.74
C ILE A 168 1.21 3.62 21.70
N VAL A 169 0.42 3.89 20.66
CA VAL A 169 0.29 3.03 19.49
C VAL A 169 0.91 3.71 18.26
N VAL A 170 1.96 3.13 17.74
CA VAL A 170 2.61 3.59 16.49
C VAL A 170 2.04 2.80 15.33
N LEU A 171 1.54 3.51 14.32
CA LEU A 171 0.97 2.98 13.10
C LEU A 171 1.90 3.32 11.93
N ASP A 172 2.79 2.40 11.60
CA ASP A 172 3.67 2.58 10.45
C ASP A 172 2.87 2.41 9.16
N GLU A 173 3.19 3.19 8.11
CA GLU A 173 2.41 3.28 6.87
C GLU A 173 0.89 3.46 7.14
N VAL A 174 0.57 4.48 7.93
CA VAL A 174 -0.80 4.77 8.41
C VAL A 174 -1.81 5.01 7.28
N HIS A 175 -1.35 5.26 6.04
CA HIS A 175 -2.23 5.34 4.88
C HIS A 175 -3.04 4.05 4.64
N ASN A 176 -2.64 2.91 5.21
CA ASN A 176 -3.45 1.69 5.23
C ASN A 176 -4.78 1.84 6.01
N TYR A 177 -4.93 2.91 6.80
CA TYR A 177 -6.13 3.27 7.56
C TYR A 177 -6.90 4.46 6.96
N LYS A 178 -6.50 4.97 5.79
CA LYS A 178 -7.09 6.14 5.14
C LYS A 178 -8.59 6.01 4.80
N ASN A 179 -9.11 4.80 4.66
CA ASN A 179 -10.52 4.58 4.44
C ASN A 179 -11.28 4.46 5.77
N PRO A 180 -12.04 5.49 6.21
CA PRO A 180 -12.69 5.52 7.52
C PRO A 180 -13.78 4.46 7.69
N THR A 181 -14.26 3.87 6.59
CA THR A 181 -15.28 2.82 6.62
C THR A 181 -14.71 1.41 6.61
N SER A 182 -13.39 1.26 6.42
CA SER A 182 -12.73 -0.04 6.42
C SER A 182 -12.82 -0.72 7.78
N LYS A 183 -12.74 -2.04 7.79
CA LYS A 183 -12.71 -2.82 9.04
C LYS A 183 -11.53 -2.42 9.93
N ARG A 184 -10.35 -2.18 9.34
CA ARG A 184 -9.13 -1.76 10.06
C ARG A 184 -9.32 -0.40 10.75
N SER A 185 -9.80 0.60 10.02
CA SER A 185 -10.01 1.97 10.56
C SER A 185 -11.06 2.01 11.67
N LYS A 186 -12.14 1.23 11.53
CA LYS A 186 -13.16 1.11 12.59
C LYS A 186 -12.59 0.47 13.86
N LYS A 187 -11.69 -0.50 13.72
CA LYS A 187 -11.10 -1.21 14.87
C LYS A 187 -10.10 -0.34 15.62
N ILE A 188 -9.22 0.37 14.91
CA ILE A 188 -8.24 1.25 15.55
C ILE A 188 -8.90 2.40 16.34
N LYS A 189 -10.11 2.81 15.95
CA LYS A 189 -10.90 3.78 16.70
C LYS A 189 -11.25 3.30 18.12
N ARG A 190 -11.27 1.99 18.38
CA ARG A 190 -11.48 1.44 19.75
C ARG A 190 -10.37 1.83 20.73
N LEU A 191 -9.23 2.30 20.21
CA LEU A 191 -8.09 2.80 20.98
C LEU A 191 -8.02 4.33 21.01
N SER A 192 -9.13 5.04 20.78
CA SER A 192 -9.16 6.52 20.72
C SER A 192 -8.78 7.23 22.01
N HIS A 193 -8.81 6.53 23.13
CA HIS A 193 -8.39 7.02 24.44
C HIS A 193 -6.87 6.96 24.67
N LEU A 194 -6.11 6.33 23.76
CA LEU A 194 -4.66 6.22 23.80
C LEU A 194 -4.00 7.22 22.85
N LYS A 195 -2.78 7.61 23.15
CA LYS A 195 -1.93 8.34 22.21
C LYS A 195 -1.61 7.46 21.02
N ARG A 196 -1.73 7.99 19.80
CA ARG A 196 -1.46 7.28 18.55
C ARG A 196 -0.63 8.14 17.62
N VAL A 197 0.37 7.52 17.02
CA VAL A 197 1.26 8.18 16.06
C VAL A 197 1.19 7.42 14.72
N GLY A 198 0.78 8.11 13.67
CA GLY A 198 0.82 7.59 12.32
C GLY A 198 2.09 8.03 11.59
N LEU A 199 2.73 7.12 10.87
CA LEU A 199 3.90 7.41 10.04
C LEU A 199 3.55 7.10 8.59
N THR A 200 3.85 7.99 7.66
CA THR A 200 3.73 7.71 6.22
C THR A 200 4.49 8.74 5.38
N ALA A 201 4.89 8.34 4.17
CA ALA A 201 5.39 9.28 3.17
C ALA A 201 4.25 9.87 2.34
N THR A 202 3.15 9.14 2.19
CA THR A 202 2.05 9.44 1.27
C THR A 202 0.71 9.37 2.01
N PRO A 203 0.37 10.38 2.82
CA PRO A 203 -0.87 10.36 3.60
C PRO A 203 -2.12 10.41 2.73
N PHE A 204 -2.02 11.08 1.59
CA PHE A 204 -3.11 11.26 0.65
C PHE A 204 -2.82 10.51 -0.64
N THR A 205 -3.83 9.85 -1.17
CA THR A 205 -3.80 9.25 -2.50
C THR A 205 -4.87 9.95 -3.33
N ASN A 206 -4.51 10.37 -4.55
CA ASN A 206 -5.47 10.85 -5.56
C ASN A 206 -6.18 12.14 -5.25
N ASP A 207 -5.55 13.09 -4.61
CA ASP A 207 -6.24 14.32 -4.17
C ASP A 207 -7.54 14.03 -3.41
N SER A 208 -7.65 12.81 -2.86
CA SER A 208 -8.84 12.42 -2.12
C SER A 208 -8.82 13.06 -0.74
N VAL A 209 -9.48 14.18 -0.67
CA VAL A 209 -9.76 14.87 0.59
C VAL A 209 -10.39 13.94 1.62
N MET A 210 -11.06 12.87 1.14
CA MET A 210 -11.65 11.85 2.02
C MET A 210 -10.60 11.01 2.76
N ASP A 211 -9.36 10.96 2.30
CA ASP A 211 -8.27 10.33 3.04
C ASP A 211 -7.98 11.12 4.34
N GLY A 212 -8.00 12.46 4.26
CA GLY A 212 -7.88 13.34 5.42
C GLY A 212 -9.00 13.18 6.43
N CYS A 213 -10.22 12.91 5.98
CA CYS A 213 -11.35 12.60 6.87
C CYS A 213 -11.01 11.45 7.85
N SER A 214 -10.30 10.42 7.41
CA SER A 214 -9.91 9.32 8.29
C SER A 214 -8.99 9.78 9.43
N TYR A 215 -8.03 10.63 9.13
CA TYR A 215 -7.09 11.15 10.12
C TYR A 215 -7.76 12.08 11.13
N LEU A 216 -8.68 12.93 10.67
CA LEU A 216 -9.49 13.77 11.55
C LEU A 216 -10.42 12.94 12.45
N ILE A 217 -10.96 11.82 11.94
CA ILE A 217 -11.71 10.85 12.75
C ILE A 217 -10.81 10.13 13.76
N MET A 218 -9.57 9.79 13.37
CA MET A 218 -8.60 9.22 14.29
C MET A 218 -8.21 10.19 15.39
N ASN A 219 -8.04 11.46 15.10
CA ASN A 219 -7.78 12.49 16.07
C ASN A 219 -8.96 12.71 17.04
N GLY A 220 -10.17 12.43 16.62
CA GLY A 220 -11.39 12.60 17.42
C GLY A 220 -12.21 13.84 17.06
N MET A 221 -11.76 14.66 16.12
CA MET A 221 -12.52 15.84 15.66
C MET A 221 -13.88 15.45 15.09
N TYR A 222 -13.97 14.28 14.43
CA TYR A 222 -15.21 13.77 13.85
C TYR A 222 -15.51 12.35 14.30
N ASN A 223 -16.80 12.09 14.59
CA ASN A 223 -17.23 10.76 15.02
C ASN A 223 -17.33 9.74 13.88
N SER A 224 -17.53 10.21 12.64
CA SER A 224 -17.72 9.35 11.46
C SER A 224 -17.58 10.14 10.16
N LYS A 225 -17.44 9.41 9.03
CA LYS A 225 -17.46 10.01 7.69
C LYS A 225 -18.74 10.82 7.45
N SER A 226 -19.89 10.34 7.88
CA SER A 226 -21.17 11.06 7.72
C SER A 226 -21.22 12.33 8.56
N HIS A 227 -20.62 12.34 9.75
CA HIS A 227 -20.48 13.54 10.57
C HIS A 227 -19.59 14.57 9.87
N PHE A 228 -18.44 14.15 9.37
CA PHE A 228 -17.52 15.00 8.61
C PHE A 228 -18.18 15.63 7.36
N ILE A 229 -18.88 14.80 6.54
CA ILE A 229 -19.59 15.27 5.34
C ILE A 229 -20.60 16.35 5.69
N ARG A 230 -21.38 16.16 6.76
CA ARG A 230 -22.38 17.12 7.21
C ARG A 230 -21.76 18.43 7.69
N GLU A 231 -20.73 18.37 8.53
CA GLU A 231 -20.06 19.54 9.11
C GLU A 231 -19.34 20.40 8.06
N HIS A 232 -18.80 19.76 7.02
CA HIS A 232 -18.17 20.42 5.89
C HIS A 232 -19.14 20.76 4.77
N HIS A 233 -20.44 20.47 4.92
CA HIS A 233 -21.46 20.69 3.90
C HIS A 233 -21.08 20.14 2.53
N LEU A 234 -20.48 18.94 2.50
CA LEU A 234 -19.99 18.32 1.26
C LEU A 234 -21.16 17.84 0.41
N GLU A 235 -21.22 18.31 -0.82
CA GLU A 235 -22.20 17.88 -1.81
C GLU A 235 -21.61 16.83 -2.73
N PRO A 236 -22.34 15.74 -3.04
CA PRO A 236 -21.89 14.78 -4.03
C PRO A 236 -21.68 15.42 -5.40
N MET A 237 -20.56 15.12 -6.05
CA MET A 237 -20.34 15.53 -7.43
C MET A 237 -21.18 14.66 -8.37
N ILE A 238 -21.82 15.31 -9.33
CA ILE A 238 -22.47 14.69 -10.48
C ILE A 238 -21.57 14.82 -11.70
N ASP A 239 -21.61 13.82 -12.58
CA ASP A 239 -20.90 13.86 -13.85
C ASP A 239 -21.60 14.77 -14.87
N MET A 240 -21.03 14.90 -16.08
CA MET A 240 -21.60 15.72 -17.15
C MET A 240 -22.99 15.24 -17.63
N TYR A 241 -23.39 14.01 -17.27
CA TYR A 241 -24.68 13.43 -17.61
C TYR A 241 -25.68 13.51 -16.46
N GLY A 242 -25.35 14.22 -15.36
CA GLY A 242 -26.19 14.34 -14.18
C GLY A 242 -26.21 13.11 -13.27
N ALA A 243 -25.37 12.10 -13.50
CA ALA A 243 -25.27 10.93 -12.66
C ALA A 243 -24.32 11.17 -11.49
N LEU A 244 -24.65 10.59 -10.32
CA LEU A 244 -23.77 10.63 -9.15
C LEU A 244 -22.48 9.83 -9.44
N GLN A 245 -21.31 10.42 -9.19
CA GLN A 245 -20.04 9.71 -9.27
C GLN A 245 -19.95 8.70 -8.13
N ILE A 246 -20.26 7.45 -8.43
CA ILE A 246 -20.37 6.35 -7.48
C ILE A 246 -19.09 5.52 -7.53
N TYR A 247 -18.41 5.41 -6.38
CA TYR A 247 -17.21 4.58 -6.24
C TYR A 247 -17.51 3.06 -6.30
N ASP A 248 -18.66 2.65 -5.77
CA ASP A 248 -19.04 1.24 -5.67
C ASP A 248 -20.53 1.09 -6.05
N GLN A 249 -20.76 0.46 -7.20
CA GLN A 249 -22.12 0.24 -7.74
C GLN A 249 -23.02 -0.55 -6.78
N LYS A 250 -22.47 -1.52 -6.02
CA LYS A 250 -23.22 -2.34 -5.10
C LYS A 250 -23.68 -1.56 -3.86
N THR A 251 -22.78 -0.74 -3.31
CA THR A 251 -23.05 0.00 -2.07
C THR A 251 -23.52 1.44 -2.32
N LYS A 252 -23.56 1.89 -3.57
CA LYS A 252 -23.93 3.25 -3.97
C LYS A 252 -23.12 4.32 -3.23
N ARG A 253 -21.84 4.05 -2.93
CA ARG A 253 -20.96 4.99 -2.25
C ARG A 253 -20.49 6.06 -3.20
N ILE A 254 -20.64 7.32 -2.79
CA ILE A 254 -20.20 8.48 -3.53
C ILE A 254 -18.67 8.61 -3.41
N SER A 255 -18.01 8.81 -4.57
CA SER A 255 -16.55 8.88 -4.65
C SER A 255 -16.01 10.30 -4.54
N ARG A 256 -16.75 11.29 -5.04
CA ARG A 256 -16.29 12.67 -5.09
C ARG A 256 -17.32 13.62 -4.51
N TYR A 257 -16.82 14.69 -3.88
CA TYR A 257 -17.62 15.73 -3.24
C TYR A 257 -17.12 17.11 -3.66
N LYS A 258 -18.03 18.08 -3.78
CA LYS A 258 -17.70 19.48 -3.85
C LYS A 258 -17.40 20.02 -2.46
N TRP A 259 -16.44 20.92 -2.38
CA TRP A 259 -15.99 21.52 -1.13
C TRP A 259 -16.44 22.99 -1.04
N PRO A 260 -17.35 23.33 -0.17
CA PRO A 260 -17.73 24.73 0.05
C PRO A 260 -16.61 25.57 0.67
N SER A 261 -15.83 24.95 1.57
CA SER A 261 -14.68 25.59 2.24
C SER A 261 -13.51 24.62 2.34
N TYR A 262 -12.60 24.67 1.38
CA TYR A 262 -11.37 23.86 1.41
C TYR A 262 -10.40 24.36 2.49
N GLN A 263 -10.34 25.66 2.77
CA GLN A 263 -9.43 26.24 3.76
C GLN A 263 -9.67 25.68 5.16
N ARG A 264 -10.92 25.59 5.60
CA ARG A 264 -11.25 24.99 6.91
C ARG A 264 -10.70 23.57 7.04
N PHE A 265 -10.81 22.77 5.98
CA PHE A 265 -10.28 21.42 5.99
C PHE A 265 -8.74 21.39 6.08
N VAL A 266 -8.05 22.29 5.36
CA VAL A 266 -6.59 22.43 5.44
C VAL A 266 -6.17 22.83 6.85
N ASP A 267 -6.87 23.79 7.46
CA ASP A 267 -6.59 24.23 8.83
C ASP A 267 -6.74 23.08 9.83
N GLU A 268 -7.84 22.34 9.76
CA GLU A 268 -8.07 21.16 10.61
C GLU A 268 -7.01 20.07 10.41
N LEU A 269 -6.60 19.81 9.16
CA LEU A 269 -5.53 18.84 8.87
C LEU A 269 -4.18 19.29 9.43
N SER A 270 -3.87 20.59 9.42
CA SER A 270 -2.60 21.11 9.94
C SER A 270 -2.40 20.82 11.43
N HIS A 271 -3.49 20.66 12.19
CA HIS A 271 -3.43 20.23 13.59
C HIS A 271 -3.07 18.75 13.75
N VAL A 272 -3.43 17.93 12.78
CA VAL A 272 -3.28 16.45 12.85
C VAL A 272 -2.08 15.96 12.08
N VAL A 273 -1.77 16.60 10.93
CA VAL A 273 -0.66 16.22 10.06
C VAL A 273 0.51 17.14 10.32
N TYR A 274 1.64 16.56 10.67
CA TYR A 274 2.91 17.27 10.80
C TYR A 274 3.86 16.80 9.68
N ALA A 275 4.22 17.73 8.80
CA ALA A 275 5.12 17.53 7.68
C ALA A 275 6.33 18.47 7.84
N PRO A 276 7.31 18.12 8.68
CA PRO A 276 8.48 18.96 8.89
C PRO A 276 9.35 18.96 7.64
N ASN A 277 10.01 20.10 7.41
CA ASN A 277 11.12 20.16 6.49
C ASN A 277 12.35 19.58 7.17
N ILE A 278 12.79 18.40 6.75
CA ILE A 278 14.02 17.78 7.27
C ILE A 278 15.19 18.26 6.44
N ASP A 279 16.20 18.81 7.12
CA ASP A 279 17.49 19.09 6.47
C ASP A 279 18.13 17.77 6.03
N MET A 280 18.25 17.62 4.72
CA MET A 280 18.85 16.45 4.07
C MET A 280 20.30 16.72 3.66
N SER A 281 20.86 17.89 3.96
CA SER A 281 22.20 18.30 3.51
C SER A 281 23.32 17.37 3.99
N ASP A 282 23.17 16.83 5.20
CA ASP A 282 24.13 15.88 5.79
C ASP A 282 23.84 14.42 5.39
N ILE A 283 22.84 14.17 4.55
CA ILE A 283 22.43 12.84 4.16
C ILE A 283 22.91 12.58 2.73
N THR A 284 23.88 11.68 2.61
CA THR A 284 24.26 11.17 1.28
C THR A 284 23.12 10.33 0.73
N MET A 285 22.48 10.84 -0.31
CA MET A 285 21.47 10.12 -1.10
C MET A 285 22.08 9.80 -2.46
N PRO A 286 21.73 8.66 -3.10
CA PRO A 286 22.13 8.40 -4.46
C PRO A 286 21.58 9.47 -5.40
N THR A 287 22.37 9.85 -6.41
CA THR A 287 21.84 10.62 -7.53
C THR A 287 20.93 9.72 -8.36
N VAL A 288 19.82 10.28 -8.84
CA VAL A 288 18.81 9.52 -9.59
C VAL A 288 18.61 10.16 -10.95
N ASP A 289 18.83 9.39 -12.01
CA ASP A 289 18.46 9.77 -13.36
C ASP A 289 17.18 9.02 -13.77
N ALA A 290 16.18 9.76 -14.20
CA ALA A 290 14.90 9.20 -14.64
C ALA A 290 14.81 9.27 -16.17
N HIS A 291 14.63 8.11 -16.78
CA HIS A 291 14.59 7.94 -18.22
C HIS A 291 13.19 7.42 -18.64
N LEU A 292 12.61 8.08 -19.62
CA LEU A 292 11.43 7.60 -20.30
C LEU A 292 11.88 6.96 -21.62
N ILE A 293 11.59 5.67 -21.79
CA ILE A 293 11.84 4.97 -23.05
C ILE A 293 10.50 4.71 -23.73
N GLN A 294 10.29 5.42 -24.81
CA GLN A 294 9.23 5.11 -25.74
C GLN A 294 9.71 3.94 -26.63
N LEU A 295 8.98 2.84 -26.56
CA LEU A 295 9.27 1.65 -27.33
C LEU A 295 8.85 1.87 -28.79
N PRO A 296 9.56 1.30 -29.77
CA PRO A 296 9.12 1.34 -31.17
C PRO A 296 7.80 0.59 -31.35
N GLU A 297 7.17 0.82 -32.50
CA GLU A 297 5.97 0.09 -32.91
C GLU A 297 6.19 -1.44 -32.82
N ASP A 298 5.20 -2.13 -32.32
CA ASP A 298 5.17 -3.58 -32.20
C ASP A 298 3.96 -4.11 -32.96
N GLU A 299 4.17 -4.52 -34.21
CA GLU A 299 3.10 -5.00 -35.10
C GLU A 299 2.31 -6.17 -34.49
N LEU A 300 2.98 -7.05 -33.72
CA LEU A 300 2.32 -8.18 -33.04
C LEU A 300 1.43 -7.70 -31.90
N LEU A 301 1.86 -6.66 -31.19
CA LEU A 301 1.06 -6.03 -30.13
C LEU A 301 -0.18 -5.37 -30.74
N ASP A 302 -0.02 -4.62 -31.83
CA ASP A 302 -1.11 -3.91 -32.50
C ASP A 302 -2.12 -4.90 -33.07
N GLU A 303 -1.70 -5.97 -33.77
CA GLU A 303 -2.58 -7.03 -34.22
C GLU A 303 -3.36 -7.68 -33.07
N LYS A 304 -2.69 -7.92 -31.94
CA LYS A 304 -3.33 -8.49 -30.76
C LYS A 304 -4.35 -7.53 -30.13
N ILE A 305 -4.07 -6.24 -30.06
CA ILE A 305 -5.01 -5.22 -29.56
C ILE A 305 -6.23 -5.13 -30.49
N VAL A 306 -6.04 -5.13 -31.82
CA VAL A 306 -7.14 -5.15 -32.78
C VAL A 306 -8.02 -6.39 -32.58
N SER A 307 -7.40 -7.57 -32.45
CA SER A 307 -8.13 -8.82 -32.21
C SER A 307 -8.92 -8.79 -30.89
N LEU A 308 -8.35 -8.23 -29.82
CA LEU A 308 -9.03 -8.07 -28.55
C LEU A 308 -10.21 -7.10 -28.65
N ARG A 309 -10.05 -6.00 -29.40
CA ARG A 309 -11.13 -5.04 -29.67
C ARG A 309 -12.29 -5.68 -30.40
N ASP A 310 -12.00 -6.48 -31.46
CA ASP A 310 -13.03 -7.17 -32.23
C ASP A 310 -13.75 -8.22 -31.36
N ALA A 311 -13.03 -8.95 -30.52
CA ALA A 311 -13.60 -9.86 -29.56
C ALA A 311 -14.54 -9.16 -28.56
N PHE A 312 -14.15 -7.97 -28.09
CA PHE A 312 -14.99 -7.16 -27.22
C PHE A 312 -16.28 -6.69 -27.92
N LYS A 313 -16.17 -6.21 -29.18
CA LYS A 313 -17.31 -5.77 -29.99
C LYS A 313 -18.36 -6.87 -30.24
N VAL A 314 -17.93 -8.12 -30.33
CA VAL A 314 -18.85 -9.28 -30.48
C VAL A 314 -19.31 -9.86 -29.14
N GLY A 315 -18.96 -9.25 -28.02
CA GLY A 315 -19.40 -9.67 -26.69
C GLY A 315 -18.68 -10.90 -26.14
N ALA A 316 -17.44 -11.14 -26.55
CA ALA A 316 -16.63 -12.26 -26.07
C ALA A 316 -16.11 -12.06 -24.62
N PHE A 317 -16.20 -10.84 -24.09
CA PHE A 317 -15.86 -10.51 -22.72
C PHE A 317 -17.11 -10.23 -21.90
N ASP A 318 -17.19 -10.75 -20.68
CA ASP A 318 -18.31 -10.51 -19.76
C ASP A 318 -18.30 -9.09 -19.21
N SER A 319 -17.14 -8.42 -19.20
CA SER A 319 -16.99 -7.04 -18.72
C SER A 319 -15.90 -6.28 -19.47
N ALA A 320 -16.04 -4.95 -19.50
CA ALA A 320 -14.99 -4.05 -20.02
C ALA A 320 -13.68 -4.12 -19.19
N ILE A 321 -13.77 -4.55 -17.93
CA ILE A 321 -12.60 -4.76 -17.07
C ILE A 321 -11.78 -5.95 -17.56
N GLU A 322 -12.43 -7.05 -17.96
CA GLU A 322 -11.74 -8.21 -18.53
C GLU A 322 -11.03 -7.85 -19.84
N TYR A 323 -11.72 -7.16 -20.74
CA TYR A 323 -11.11 -6.66 -21.97
C TYR A 323 -9.87 -5.79 -21.69
N MET A 324 -9.97 -4.85 -20.76
CA MET A 324 -8.85 -4.01 -20.37
C MET A 324 -7.68 -4.82 -19.76
N LEU A 325 -7.96 -5.85 -18.95
CA LEU A 325 -6.93 -6.72 -18.38
C LEU A 325 -6.18 -7.48 -19.47
N GLU A 326 -6.87 -7.91 -20.54
CA GLU A 326 -6.24 -8.55 -21.69
C GLU A 326 -5.34 -7.58 -22.48
N ILE A 327 -5.72 -6.30 -22.60
CA ILE A 327 -4.83 -5.27 -23.18
C ILE A 327 -3.58 -5.10 -22.32
N VAL A 328 -3.74 -4.95 -20.99
CA VAL A 328 -2.61 -4.84 -20.04
C VAL A 328 -1.66 -6.03 -20.18
N ARG A 329 -2.21 -7.22 -20.33
CA ARG A 329 -1.45 -8.45 -20.56
C ARG A 329 -0.71 -8.40 -21.88
N ALA A 330 -1.39 -8.07 -22.99
CA ALA A 330 -0.78 -7.97 -24.31
C ALA A 330 0.41 -7.00 -24.34
N VAL A 331 0.25 -5.81 -23.74
CA VAL A 331 1.33 -4.81 -23.57
C VAL A 331 2.52 -5.39 -22.80
N GLY A 332 2.25 -6.14 -21.73
CA GLY A 332 3.32 -6.72 -20.91
C GLY A 332 4.01 -7.93 -21.55
N GLU A 333 3.36 -8.63 -22.47
CA GLU A 333 3.93 -9.77 -23.24
C GLU A 333 4.65 -9.33 -24.53
N SER A 334 4.63 -8.03 -24.87
CA SER A 334 5.27 -7.47 -26.07
C SER A 334 6.74 -7.89 -26.16
N SER A 335 7.13 -8.44 -27.34
CA SER A 335 8.49 -8.89 -27.60
C SER A 335 9.49 -7.73 -27.55
N VAL A 336 9.12 -6.58 -28.09
CA VAL A 336 9.91 -5.35 -28.09
C VAL A 336 10.19 -4.87 -26.66
N ARG A 337 9.19 -4.96 -25.79
CA ARG A 337 9.33 -4.60 -24.37
C ARG A 337 10.25 -5.56 -23.63
N LEU A 338 10.12 -6.86 -23.87
CA LEU A 338 10.98 -7.90 -23.29
C LEU A 338 12.44 -7.75 -23.77
N GLU A 339 12.66 -7.46 -25.06
CA GLU A 339 13.99 -7.23 -25.62
C GLU A 339 14.64 -6.01 -24.97
N LYS A 340 13.89 -4.92 -24.83
CA LYS A 340 14.41 -3.71 -24.17
C LYS A 340 14.73 -3.93 -22.70
N LEU A 341 13.95 -4.74 -22.00
CA LEU A 341 14.25 -5.13 -20.64
C LEU A 341 15.61 -5.85 -20.58
N ILE A 342 15.82 -6.87 -21.40
CA ILE A 342 17.08 -7.63 -21.43
C ILE A 342 18.27 -6.70 -21.72
N GLU A 343 18.14 -5.83 -22.74
CA GLU A 343 19.17 -4.83 -23.04
C GLU A 343 19.55 -3.98 -21.82
N LEU A 344 18.55 -3.51 -21.07
CA LEU A 344 18.78 -2.67 -19.90
C LEU A 344 19.49 -3.39 -18.76
N ILE A 345 19.02 -4.59 -18.40
CA ILE A 345 19.52 -5.32 -17.23
C ILE A 345 20.87 -6.02 -17.47
N THR A 346 21.26 -6.21 -18.73
CA THR A 346 22.54 -6.83 -19.11
C THR A 346 23.63 -5.83 -19.41
N ARG A 347 23.39 -4.53 -19.21
CA ARG A 347 24.41 -3.48 -19.40
C ARG A 347 25.58 -3.67 -18.42
N PRO A 348 26.81 -3.39 -18.86
CA PRO A 348 27.95 -3.43 -17.96
C PRO A 348 27.77 -2.50 -16.76
N GLY A 349 28.09 -2.98 -15.58
CA GLY A 349 28.00 -2.20 -14.34
C GLY A 349 26.61 -2.17 -13.68
N VAL A 350 25.62 -2.83 -14.25
CA VAL A 350 24.33 -3.01 -13.61
C VAL A 350 24.46 -4.04 -12.47
N VAL A 351 23.97 -3.65 -11.30
CA VAL A 351 23.99 -4.46 -10.07
C VAL A 351 22.57 -4.59 -9.54
N GLN A 352 22.11 -5.80 -9.34
CA GLN A 352 20.82 -6.15 -8.75
C GLN A 352 19.65 -5.33 -9.32
N PRO A 353 19.38 -5.40 -10.66
CA PRO A 353 18.32 -4.59 -11.26
C PRO A 353 16.95 -4.96 -10.70
N LEU A 354 16.15 -3.94 -10.38
CA LEU A 354 14.77 -4.10 -9.91
C LEU A 354 13.82 -3.96 -11.09
N ILE A 355 12.95 -4.94 -11.30
CA ILE A 355 12.00 -4.97 -12.40
C ILE A 355 10.59 -4.95 -11.82
N PHE A 356 9.96 -3.77 -11.87
CA PHE A 356 8.60 -3.61 -11.35
C PHE A 356 7.56 -3.96 -12.40
N TYR A 357 6.65 -4.88 -12.03
CA TYR A 357 5.52 -5.28 -12.86
C TYR A 357 4.20 -5.20 -12.07
N TRP A 358 3.10 -5.01 -12.77
CA TRP A 358 1.78 -4.81 -12.17
C TRP A 358 0.96 -6.09 -12.12
N ASN A 359 0.70 -6.70 -13.28
CA ASN A 359 -0.18 -7.86 -13.41
C ASN A 359 0.60 -9.17 -13.14
N THR A 360 0.04 -10.05 -12.32
CA THR A 360 0.63 -11.37 -12.02
C THR A 360 0.80 -12.24 -13.25
N ASP A 361 -0.04 -12.09 -14.27
CA ASP A 361 0.03 -12.89 -15.50
C ASP A 361 1.30 -12.62 -16.31
N ILE A 362 1.89 -11.42 -16.13
CA ILE A 362 3.14 -11.03 -16.80
C ILE A 362 4.36 -11.72 -16.20
N LEU A 363 4.27 -12.17 -14.95
CA LEU A 363 5.39 -12.85 -14.29
C LEU A 363 5.88 -14.04 -15.14
N ALA A 364 4.98 -14.86 -15.65
CA ALA A 364 5.34 -16.03 -16.47
C ALA A 364 6.09 -15.66 -17.75
N ALA A 365 5.73 -14.53 -18.39
CA ALA A 365 6.43 -14.03 -19.57
C ALA A 365 7.84 -13.54 -19.23
N LEU A 366 7.99 -12.82 -18.12
CA LEU A 366 9.29 -12.36 -17.60
C LEU A 366 10.19 -13.55 -17.26
N GLU A 367 9.69 -14.51 -16.49
CA GLU A 367 10.42 -15.73 -16.12
C GLU A 367 10.86 -16.54 -17.33
N SER A 368 9.94 -16.74 -18.30
CA SER A 368 10.24 -17.45 -19.54
C SER A 368 11.33 -16.74 -20.34
N ARG A 369 11.28 -15.42 -20.43
CA ARG A 369 12.30 -14.64 -21.15
C ARG A 369 13.67 -14.70 -20.47
N LEU A 370 13.74 -14.44 -19.15
CA LEU A 370 14.98 -14.48 -18.39
C LEU A 370 15.64 -15.86 -18.43
N THR A 371 14.83 -16.93 -18.28
CA THR A 371 15.31 -18.32 -18.36
C THR A 371 15.88 -18.62 -19.75
N ARG A 372 15.24 -18.17 -20.83
CA ARG A 372 15.72 -18.36 -22.21
C ARG A 372 17.07 -17.66 -22.43
N GLU A 373 17.28 -16.49 -21.82
CA GLU A 373 18.56 -15.76 -21.88
C GLU A 373 19.62 -16.32 -20.91
N GLY A 374 19.28 -17.34 -20.11
CA GLY A 374 20.19 -17.90 -19.10
C GLY A 374 20.47 -16.97 -17.92
N ILE A 375 19.56 -16.02 -17.67
CA ILE A 375 19.67 -15.05 -16.57
C ILE A 375 18.96 -15.60 -15.33
N SER A 376 19.69 -15.80 -14.23
CA SER A 376 19.12 -16.09 -12.91
C SER A 376 18.34 -14.87 -12.41
N TYR A 377 17.31 -15.09 -11.61
CA TYR A 377 16.48 -14.01 -11.06
C TYR A 377 15.83 -14.42 -9.75
N GLN A 378 15.34 -13.43 -9.01
CA GLN A 378 14.60 -13.60 -7.77
C GLN A 378 13.23 -12.92 -7.89
N ILE A 379 12.27 -13.30 -7.04
CA ILE A 379 10.88 -12.81 -7.14
C ILE A 379 10.39 -12.30 -5.78
N ILE A 380 9.72 -11.15 -5.81
CA ILE A 380 8.93 -10.61 -4.71
C ILE A 380 7.50 -10.38 -5.20
N SER A 381 6.57 -11.17 -4.70
CA SER A 381 5.16 -11.10 -5.11
C SER A 381 4.23 -11.49 -3.95
N GLY A 382 2.94 -11.50 -4.18
CA GLY A 382 1.97 -12.01 -3.20
C GLY A 382 2.20 -13.48 -2.81
N ALA A 383 2.81 -14.27 -3.70
CA ALA A 383 3.13 -15.68 -3.48
C ALA A 383 4.58 -15.93 -3.02
N HIS A 384 5.51 -15.00 -3.30
CA HIS A 384 6.94 -15.14 -3.01
C HIS A 384 7.36 -14.06 -2.00
N SER A 385 7.80 -14.53 -0.84
CA SER A 385 8.18 -13.63 0.26
C SER A 385 9.51 -12.95 -0.01
N ALA A 386 9.61 -11.66 0.34
CA ALA A 386 10.89 -10.96 0.37
C ALA A 386 11.90 -11.57 1.38
N ALA A 387 11.43 -12.42 2.30
CA ALA A 387 12.33 -13.13 3.22
C ALA A 387 13.14 -14.24 2.55
N ASP A 388 12.69 -14.70 1.38
CA ASP A 388 13.33 -15.76 0.61
C ASP A 388 14.34 -15.20 -0.42
N VAL A 389 14.45 -13.86 -0.54
CA VAL A 389 15.33 -13.17 -1.47
C VAL A 389 16.71 -12.98 -0.88
N ASP A 390 17.73 -13.37 -1.63
CA ASP A 390 19.13 -13.05 -1.32
C ASP A 390 19.47 -11.65 -1.82
N PHE A 391 19.47 -10.66 -0.90
CA PHE A 391 19.79 -9.28 -1.22
C PHE A 391 21.29 -9.01 -1.41
N ASP A 392 22.14 -9.98 -1.18
CA ASP A 392 23.57 -9.91 -1.44
C ASP A 392 23.93 -10.41 -2.85
N SER A 393 23.01 -11.09 -3.54
CA SER A 393 23.14 -11.45 -4.96
C SER A 393 23.00 -10.22 -5.87
N ASP A 394 23.68 -10.24 -7.02
CA ASP A 394 23.54 -9.24 -8.09
C ASP A 394 22.40 -9.59 -9.06
N ASP A 395 21.70 -10.72 -8.86
CA ASP A 395 20.64 -11.18 -9.72
C ASP A 395 19.48 -10.16 -9.80
N PRO A 396 18.83 -10.03 -10.98
CA PRO A 396 17.60 -9.27 -11.13
C PRO A 396 16.53 -9.70 -10.14
N ILE A 397 15.79 -8.71 -9.59
CA ILE A 397 14.64 -8.99 -8.73
C ILE A 397 13.37 -8.54 -9.44
N LEU A 398 12.49 -9.50 -9.74
CA LEU A 398 11.14 -9.25 -10.25
C LEU A 398 10.24 -8.84 -9.08
N VAL A 399 9.72 -7.62 -9.11
CA VAL A 399 9.00 -7.03 -7.98
C VAL A 399 7.58 -6.69 -8.38
N GLN A 400 6.60 -7.39 -7.84
CA GLN A 400 5.21 -7.00 -8.00
C GLN A 400 4.93 -5.74 -7.18
N TYR A 401 4.36 -4.69 -7.79
CA TYR A 401 4.12 -3.41 -7.10
C TYR A 401 3.42 -3.56 -5.76
N GLN A 402 2.42 -4.44 -5.65
CA GLN A 402 1.67 -4.63 -4.41
C GLN A 402 2.51 -5.24 -3.28
N ALA A 403 3.39 -6.17 -3.61
CA ALA A 403 4.26 -6.85 -2.64
C ALA A 403 5.54 -6.03 -2.37
N GLY A 404 6.07 -5.35 -3.38
CA GLY A 404 7.32 -4.60 -3.29
C GLY A 404 7.17 -3.15 -2.83
N SER A 405 5.95 -2.59 -2.83
CA SER A 405 5.73 -1.19 -2.46
C SER A 405 5.80 -0.93 -0.95
N GLU A 406 5.83 -1.95 -0.09
CA GLU A 406 5.83 -1.78 1.35
C GLU A 406 7.07 -2.39 2.02
N GLY A 407 7.88 -1.56 2.70
CA GLY A 407 8.85 -1.97 3.70
C GLY A 407 10.09 -2.74 3.24
N ILE A 408 10.37 -2.83 1.94
CA ILE A 408 11.54 -3.53 1.41
C ILE A 408 12.56 -2.50 0.93
N GLU A 409 13.79 -2.59 1.41
CA GLU A 409 14.91 -1.76 0.98
C GLU A 409 15.90 -2.56 0.17
N MET A 410 16.34 -2.03 -0.96
CA MET A 410 17.25 -2.68 -1.91
C MET A 410 18.39 -1.71 -2.25
N PRO A 411 19.22 -1.34 -1.27
CA PRO A 411 20.20 -0.27 -1.40
C PRO A 411 21.37 -0.61 -2.32
N ARG A 412 21.56 -1.87 -2.71
CA ARG A 412 22.60 -2.29 -3.66
C ARG A 412 22.22 -2.02 -5.11
N SER A 413 20.91 -2.00 -5.39
CA SER A 413 20.43 -1.83 -6.76
C SER A 413 20.76 -0.45 -7.30
N ASN A 414 21.39 -0.42 -8.46
CA ASN A 414 21.67 0.81 -9.20
C ASN A 414 20.77 1.00 -10.42
N LEU A 415 19.85 0.08 -10.68
CA LEU A 415 18.91 0.15 -11.80
C LEU A 415 17.50 -0.26 -11.37
N THR A 416 16.51 0.56 -11.71
CA THR A 416 15.10 0.18 -11.63
C THR A 416 14.45 0.30 -13.00
N VAL A 417 13.78 -0.77 -13.44
CA VAL A 417 12.96 -0.77 -14.65
C VAL A 417 11.49 -0.87 -14.25
N PHE A 418 10.72 0.18 -14.49
CA PHE A 418 9.28 0.15 -14.41
C PHE A 418 8.75 -0.49 -15.71
N TYR A 419 8.76 -1.82 -15.70
CA TYR A 419 8.44 -2.63 -16.86
C TYR A 419 6.99 -2.45 -17.30
N GLN A 420 6.06 -2.41 -16.36
CA GLN A 420 4.70 -1.95 -16.58
C GLN A 420 4.43 -0.75 -15.69
N ASN A 421 3.78 0.26 -16.24
CA ASN A 421 3.26 1.35 -15.44
C ASN A 421 2.02 0.88 -14.70
N GLN A 422 1.94 1.20 -13.42
CA GLN A 422 0.76 0.89 -12.63
C GLN A 422 -0.14 2.11 -12.48
N ASN A 423 -1.35 1.91 -11.99
CA ASN A 423 -2.39 2.94 -11.94
C ASN A 423 -2.38 3.85 -10.68
N SER A 424 -1.33 3.81 -9.85
CA SER A 424 -1.26 4.62 -8.62
C SER A 424 0.09 5.31 -8.47
N ALA A 425 0.07 6.65 -8.52
CA ALA A 425 1.26 7.49 -8.34
C ALA A 425 1.94 7.23 -6.99
N SER A 426 1.16 7.02 -5.92
CA SER A 426 1.70 6.71 -4.60
C SER A 426 2.54 5.43 -4.57
N ARG A 427 2.09 4.36 -5.25
CA ARG A 427 2.85 3.11 -5.33
C ARG A 427 4.09 3.25 -6.21
N LEU A 428 4.00 4.05 -7.27
CA LEU A 428 5.17 4.35 -8.11
C LEU A 428 6.23 5.11 -7.32
N ASP A 429 5.84 6.12 -6.53
CA ASP A 429 6.76 6.86 -5.67
C ASP A 429 7.39 5.96 -4.60
N GLN A 430 6.61 5.05 -4.01
CA GLN A 430 7.14 4.05 -3.10
C GLN A 430 8.13 3.10 -3.78
N ALA A 431 7.84 2.64 -5.00
CA ALA A 431 8.73 1.79 -5.78
C ALA A 431 10.03 2.51 -6.13
N ARG A 432 9.97 3.79 -6.55
CA ARG A 432 11.14 4.64 -6.79
C ARG A 432 12.05 4.77 -5.58
N GLY A 433 11.47 4.81 -4.38
CA GLY A 433 12.22 4.90 -3.13
C GLY A 433 12.88 3.59 -2.67
N ARG A 434 12.83 2.47 -3.40
CA ARG A 434 13.37 1.18 -2.90
C ARG A 434 14.89 1.10 -2.93
N ASN A 435 15.52 1.66 -3.93
CA ASN A 435 16.99 1.73 -4.06
C ASN A 435 17.56 3.13 -3.81
N VAL A 436 16.72 4.13 -3.59
CA VAL A 436 17.14 5.48 -3.21
C VAL A 436 17.12 5.58 -1.69
N ARG A 437 18.27 5.29 -1.06
CA ARG A 437 18.35 5.16 0.39
C ARG A 437 19.51 5.96 0.97
N ARG A 438 19.32 6.41 2.21
CA ARG A 438 20.34 7.10 3.00
C ARG A 438 21.59 6.25 3.14
N GLY A 439 22.75 6.83 2.87
CA GLY A 439 24.04 6.17 2.98
C GLY A 439 24.46 5.38 1.75
N SER A 440 23.63 5.28 0.70
CA SER A 440 24.03 4.79 -0.60
C SER A 440 24.72 5.92 -1.38
N SER A 441 25.94 5.67 -1.87
CA SER A 441 26.75 6.66 -2.60
C SER A 441 26.80 6.41 -4.10
N HIS A 442 26.11 5.40 -4.61
CA HIS A 442 26.08 5.05 -6.01
C HIS A 442 24.99 5.83 -6.76
N HIS A 443 25.18 5.95 -8.06
CA HIS A 443 24.18 6.47 -8.98
C HIS A 443 23.08 5.43 -9.23
N VAL A 444 21.84 5.88 -9.43
CA VAL A 444 20.68 5.03 -9.68
C VAL A 444 19.96 5.48 -10.94
N ASP A 445 19.76 4.57 -11.87
CA ASP A 445 18.95 4.80 -13.06
C ASP A 445 17.53 4.25 -12.88
N HIS A 446 16.54 5.06 -13.22
CA HIS A 446 15.12 4.68 -13.26
C HIS A 446 14.59 4.74 -14.69
N TYR A 447 14.26 3.62 -15.28
CA TYR A 447 13.70 3.52 -16.62
C TYR A 447 12.20 3.20 -16.57
N SER A 448 11.38 4.03 -17.20
CA SER A 448 9.97 3.74 -17.45
C SER A 448 9.78 3.34 -18.91
N LEU A 449 9.25 2.15 -19.17
CA LEU A 449 8.98 1.65 -20.51
C LEU A 449 7.54 1.99 -20.91
N ILE A 450 7.37 2.62 -22.07
CA ILE A 450 6.06 2.98 -22.62
C ILE A 450 5.97 2.49 -24.04
N SER A 451 4.96 1.68 -24.35
CA SER A 451 4.63 1.28 -25.72
C SER A 451 3.84 2.40 -26.40
N ASP A 452 3.94 2.45 -27.73
CA ASP A 452 3.15 3.38 -28.54
C ASP A 452 1.69 2.91 -28.71
N CYS A 453 1.07 2.43 -27.64
CA CYS A 453 -0.35 2.15 -27.63
C CYS A 453 -1.08 3.18 -26.73
N ALA A 454 -2.31 3.51 -27.13
CA ALA A 454 -3.10 4.52 -26.45
C ALA A 454 -3.28 4.24 -24.95
N PHE A 455 -3.48 2.97 -24.59
CA PHE A 455 -3.63 2.55 -23.20
C PHE A 455 -2.40 2.92 -22.34
N ASP A 456 -1.21 2.54 -22.78
CA ASP A 456 0.03 2.72 -22.00
C ASP A 456 0.38 4.21 -21.87
N ARG A 457 0.17 5.00 -22.93
CA ARG A 457 0.30 6.46 -22.91
C ARG A 457 -0.63 7.12 -21.90
N ILE A 458 -1.91 6.78 -21.92
CA ILE A 458 -2.91 7.34 -21.00
C ILE A 458 -2.57 7.01 -19.56
N VAL A 459 -2.20 5.76 -19.27
CA VAL A 459 -1.78 5.36 -17.90
C VAL A 459 -0.59 6.19 -17.45
N PHE A 460 0.42 6.39 -18.32
CA PHE A 460 1.60 7.16 -17.99
C PHE A 460 1.29 8.65 -17.79
N GLU A 461 0.51 9.28 -18.66
CA GLU A 461 0.08 10.67 -18.52
C GLU A 461 -0.63 10.91 -17.19
N ARG A 462 -1.58 10.05 -16.86
CA ARG A 462 -2.29 10.14 -15.57
C ARG A 462 -1.38 9.96 -14.36
N LEU A 463 -0.39 9.08 -14.45
CA LEU A 463 0.63 8.95 -13.40
C LEU A 463 1.48 10.21 -13.26
N SER A 464 1.84 10.83 -14.38
CA SER A 464 2.61 12.08 -14.41
C SER A 464 1.83 13.23 -13.79
N ASP A 465 0.53 13.29 -14.03
CA ASP A 465 -0.40 14.25 -13.41
C ASP A 465 -0.80 13.86 -11.97
N ARG A 466 -0.21 12.80 -11.41
CA ARG A 466 -0.54 12.21 -10.10
C ARG A 466 -2.01 11.84 -9.94
N LEU A 467 -2.71 11.62 -11.05
CA LEU A 467 -4.10 11.17 -11.04
C LEU A 467 -4.13 9.65 -10.83
N GLU A 468 -4.74 9.21 -9.75
CA GLU A 468 -5.06 7.77 -9.61
C GLU A 468 -6.12 7.38 -10.62
N THR A 469 -5.92 6.21 -11.15
CA THR A 469 -6.80 5.68 -12.16
C THR A 469 -7.42 4.40 -11.61
N SER A 470 -8.71 4.44 -11.31
CA SER A 470 -9.42 3.20 -10.96
C SER A 470 -9.53 2.30 -12.18
N MET A 471 -9.66 1.00 -11.96
CA MET A 471 -9.90 0.02 -13.02
C MET A 471 -11.14 0.39 -13.86
N GLN A 472 -12.16 0.97 -13.23
CA GLN A 472 -13.35 1.44 -13.93
C GLN A 472 -13.04 2.61 -14.87
N VAL A 473 -12.24 3.59 -14.45
CA VAL A 473 -11.84 4.73 -15.29
C VAL A 473 -11.01 4.25 -16.48
N LEU A 474 -10.09 3.32 -16.27
CA LEU A 474 -9.31 2.72 -17.37
C LEU A 474 -10.22 1.98 -18.37
N SER A 475 -11.17 1.20 -17.84
CA SER A 475 -12.16 0.51 -18.64
C SER A 475 -13.00 1.47 -19.50
N ASP A 476 -13.49 2.57 -18.90
CA ASP A 476 -14.29 3.57 -19.60
C ASP A 476 -13.48 4.28 -20.71
N ILE A 477 -12.19 4.57 -20.45
CA ILE A 477 -11.28 5.16 -21.43
C ILE A 477 -11.04 4.19 -22.60
N VAL A 478 -10.77 2.91 -22.33
CA VAL A 478 -10.54 1.91 -23.38
C VAL A 478 -11.77 1.77 -24.27
N ILE A 479 -12.98 1.74 -23.67
CA ILE A 479 -14.23 1.69 -24.44
C ILE A 479 -14.40 2.94 -25.31
N GLN A 480 -14.01 4.11 -24.83
CA GLN A 480 -14.11 5.35 -25.59
C GLN A 480 -13.13 5.37 -26.76
N LEU A 481 -11.90 4.94 -26.56
CA LEU A 481 -10.91 4.81 -27.64
C LEU A 481 -11.37 3.85 -28.74
N ASP A 482 -12.07 2.76 -28.37
CA ASP A 482 -12.61 1.80 -29.34
C ASP A 482 -13.81 2.33 -30.12
N LYS A 483 -14.52 3.34 -29.61
CA LYS A 483 -15.61 4.00 -30.34
C LYS A 483 -15.10 5.03 -31.33
N ASP A 484 -13.95 5.65 -31.03
CA ASP A 484 -13.37 6.72 -31.83
C ASP A 484 -12.44 6.16 -32.95
N SER A 485 -12.14 4.86 -32.94
CA SER A 485 -11.37 4.12 -33.96
C SER A 485 -12.28 3.27 -34.87
#